data_620883a2ccf52971f6dc01325e37d3bc
#
_entry.id   620883a2ccf52971f6dc01325e37d3bc
#
_cell.length_a   1.000
_cell.length_b   1.000
_cell.length_c   1.000
_cell.angle_alpha   90.00
_cell.angle_beta   90.00
_cell.angle_gamma   90.00
#
_symmetry.space_group_name_H-M   'P 1'
#
loop_
_entity.id
_entity.type
_entity.pdbx_description
1 polymer ?
#
loop_
_entity_poly.entity_id
_entity_poly.type
_entity_poly.pdbx_seq_one_letter_code
_entity_poly.pdbx_strand_id
1 'polypeptide(L)'
;VKKKNPTLYLSIMIIFFATLSMTGCSTLDPRRVDIELPVEPPLAKETIFDQALKDLGKMTEIYGNYSVTVQSIVVGDETGVSHGDLTQGEIPQRISEMTNSSLNAIGGKIVFIPYLPNYINSMQTVGYSNLERKRTPDVILTGGITEFDRGLETRGKNTDYGFGTEPLSDATTFFDSQTINADYSSGEKVSVATITLDSNLIDYQTFAGISGVQAVNTIKVFKANKEKELGFSLFGPSFGLMGSILKVQGRHAAVRLLVQLNTIEVIGKLYNLPYWRLLPNFSEDTTVLTDIGAEFLQWDEITRIIKTQELLFLSGYDILVTGNLDSNTLDALRSFDQGFNSETGEVSVDMYIALYQNVPLNNDALARRKMFDRQLQVLLQSIQQGAILPAPGSREVERRS
;
A
#
# COMPACT_ATOMS: atom_id res chain seq x y z
N VAL A 1 49.13 -4.10 -82.26
CA VAL A 1 48.03 -4.49 -81.32
C VAL A 1 48.64 -5.39 -80.26
N LYS A 2 48.84 -4.85 -78.99
CA LYS A 2 49.36 -5.61 -77.87
C LYS A 2 48.28 -6.57 -77.39
N LYS A 3 48.51 -7.87 -77.49
CA LYS A 3 47.68 -8.92 -76.92
C LYS A 3 47.68 -8.78 -75.39
N LYS A 4 46.56 -8.40 -74.79
CA LYS A 4 46.38 -8.40 -73.37
C LYS A 4 46.33 -9.85 -72.88
N ASN A 5 47.19 -10.22 -71.93
CA ASN A 5 47.27 -11.56 -71.36
C ASN A 5 46.09 -11.78 -70.36
N PRO A 6 45.12 -12.59 -70.69
CA PRO A 6 43.93 -12.81 -69.82
C PRO A 6 44.28 -13.49 -68.53
N THR A 7 45.38 -14.24 -68.51
CA THR A 7 45.88 -14.94 -67.26
C THR A 7 46.34 -13.96 -66.18
N LEU A 8 46.90 -12.81 -66.54
CA LEU A 8 47.35 -11.79 -65.59
C LEU A 8 46.17 -11.13 -64.92
N TYR A 9 45.08 -10.87 -65.60
CA TYR A 9 43.86 -10.30 -65.00
C TYR A 9 43.15 -11.28 -64.09
N LEU A 10 43.14 -12.56 -64.41
CA LEU A 10 42.57 -13.61 -63.55
C LEU A 10 43.34 -13.76 -62.29
N SER A 11 44.68 -13.74 -62.32
CA SER A 11 45.52 -13.81 -61.11
C SER A 11 45.35 -12.58 -60.18
N ILE A 12 45.26 -11.39 -60.76
CA ILE A 12 45.02 -10.16 -60.05
C ILE A 12 43.63 -10.19 -59.33
N MET A 13 42.61 -10.69 -60.03
CA MET A 13 41.27 -10.83 -59.50
C MET A 13 41.18 -11.86 -58.36
N ILE A 14 41.88 -12.96 -58.46
CA ILE A 14 41.94 -13.98 -57.39
C ILE A 14 42.69 -13.44 -56.16
N ILE A 15 43.78 -12.70 -56.33
CA ILE A 15 44.50 -12.06 -55.22
C ILE A 15 43.64 -10.99 -54.55
N PHE A 16 42.86 -10.20 -55.30
CA PHE A 16 41.96 -9.19 -54.76
C PHE A 16 40.80 -9.82 -54.00
N PHE A 17 40.26 -10.95 -54.46
CA PHE A 17 39.23 -11.68 -53.73
C PHE A 17 39.75 -12.38 -52.47
N ALA A 18 40.94 -12.88 -52.49
CA ALA A 18 41.62 -13.50 -51.33
C ALA A 18 41.96 -12.48 -50.24
N THR A 19 42.29 -11.24 -50.59
CA THR A 19 42.53 -10.16 -49.61
C THR A 19 41.24 -9.61 -49.03
N LEU A 20 40.09 -9.62 -49.76
CA LEU A 20 38.79 -9.22 -49.22
C LEU A 20 38.22 -10.23 -48.20
N SER A 21 38.57 -11.51 -48.28
CA SER A 21 38.11 -12.53 -47.36
C SER A 21 38.85 -12.58 -46.03
N MET A 22 39.93 -11.81 -45.84
CA MET A 22 40.68 -11.76 -44.58
C MET A 22 40.27 -10.61 -43.63
N THR A 23 39.30 -9.75 -43.97
CA THR A 23 38.90 -8.64 -43.12
C THR A 23 37.59 -8.90 -42.37
N GLY A 24 37.29 -10.14 -42.04
CA GLY A 24 36.04 -10.42 -41.37
C GLY A 24 36.17 -11.44 -40.26
N CYS A 25 36.64 -11.05 -39.12
CA CYS A 25 36.29 -11.52 -37.77
C CYS A 25 37.25 -10.86 -36.79
N SER A 26 37.00 -9.64 -36.42
CA SER A 26 37.45 -9.20 -35.11
C SER A 26 36.67 -10.02 -34.08
N THR A 27 37.24 -11.08 -33.56
CA THR A 27 36.72 -11.72 -32.35
C THR A 27 36.65 -10.64 -31.29
N LEU A 28 35.44 -10.19 -30.96
CA LEU A 28 35.19 -9.36 -29.81
C LEU A 28 35.77 -10.15 -28.62
N ASP A 29 36.95 -9.74 -28.18
CA ASP A 29 37.55 -10.28 -26.95
C ASP A 29 36.71 -9.75 -25.78
N PRO A 30 35.90 -10.59 -25.10
CA PRO A 30 35.05 -10.14 -24.00
C PRO A 30 35.87 -9.51 -22.86
N ARG A 31 37.20 -9.65 -22.86
CA ARG A 31 38.09 -9.00 -21.89
C ARG A 31 38.46 -7.57 -22.26
N ARG A 32 38.10 -7.11 -23.48
CA ARG A 32 38.33 -5.74 -23.96
C ARG A 32 37.06 -4.89 -24.07
N VAL A 33 35.95 -5.40 -23.60
CA VAL A 33 34.76 -4.58 -23.40
C VAL A 33 35.02 -3.74 -22.15
N ASP A 34 35.39 -2.48 -22.33
CA ASP A 34 35.36 -1.48 -21.27
C ASP A 34 33.89 -1.32 -20.86
N ILE A 35 33.49 -2.04 -19.83
CA ILE A 35 32.21 -1.83 -19.19
C ILE A 35 32.38 -0.55 -18.38
N GLU A 36 31.89 0.56 -18.89
CA GLU A 36 31.66 1.74 -18.07
C GLU A 36 30.70 1.31 -16.96
N LEU A 37 31.24 0.97 -15.81
CA LEU A 37 30.44 0.75 -14.60
C LEU A 37 29.77 2.08 -14.30
N PRO A 38 28.45 2.09 -14.05
CA PRO A 38 27.77 3.30 -13.62
C PRO A 38 28.51 3.87 -12.39
N VAL A 39 28.80 5.15 -12.42
CA VAL A 39 29.55 5.86 -11.37
C VAL A 39 28.80 5.80 -10.03
N GLU A 40 27.49 5.57 -10.07
CA GLU A 40 26.65 5.43 -8.90
C GLU A 40 26.21 3.97 -8.73
N PRO A 41 26.25 3.43 -7.49
CA PRO A 41 25.73 2.11 -7.21
C PRO A 41 24.23 2.08 -7.56
N PRO A 42 23.69 0.92 -7.99
CA PRO A 42 22.26 0.82 -8.27
C PRO A 42 21.49 1.20 -7.02
N LEU A 43 20.74 2.31 -7.09
CA LEU A 43 19.84 2.73 -6.03
C LEU A 43 18.75 1.67 -5.87
N ALA A 44 18.52 1.25 -4.63
CA ALA A 44 17.34 0.46 -4.32
C ALA A 44 16.11 1.26 -4.77
N LYS A 45 15.22 0.62 -5.54
CA LYS A 45 13.95 1.25 -5.95
C LYS A 45 12.98 1.23 -4.78
N GLU A 46 13.31 1.98 -3.74
CA GLU A 46 12.40 2.20 -2.62
C GLU A 46 11.35 3.22 -3.03
N THR A 47 10.12 2.96 -2.67
CA THR A 47 9.02 3.89 -2.83
C THR A 47 8.68 4.53 -1.49
N ILE A 48 7.94 5.62 -1.52
CA ILE A 48 7.44 6.28 -0.29
C ILE A 48 6.49 5.39 0.51
N PHE A 49 5.90 4.35 -0.11
CA PHE A 49 4.95 3.45 0.54
C PHE A 49 5.58 2.14 1.05
N ASP A 50 6.87 1.89 0.81
CA ASP A 50 7.52 0.67 1.30
C ASP A 50 7.53 0.60 2.83
N GLN A 51 7.73 1.74 3.50
CA GLN A 51 7.65 1.82 4.95
C GLN A 51 6.20 1.70 5.43
N ALA A 52 5.25 2.32 4.73
CA ALA A 52 3.83 2.23 5.05
C ALA A 52 3.30 0.79 5.01
N LEU A 53 3.75 -0.04 4.05
CA LEU A 53 3.41 -1.46 4.01
C LEU A 53 3.88 -2.21 5.27
N LYS A 54 5.12 -1.98 5.71
CA LYS A 54 5.67 -2.59 6.93
C LYS A 54 4.93 -2.12 8.19
N ASP A 55 4.61 -0.82 8.23
CA ASP A 55 3.89 -0.23 9.35
C ASP A 55 2.43 -0.69 9.38
N LEU A 56 1.82 -0.98 8.23
CA LEU A 56 0.52 -1.65 8.15
C LEU A 56 0.57 -3.04 8.81
N GLY A 57 1.60 -3.84 8.52
CA GLY A 57 1.81 -5.13 9.17
C GLY A 57 1.90 -4.99 10.70
N LYS A 58 2.69 -4.03 11.19
CA LYS A 58 2.79 -3.72 12.61
C LYS A 58 1.44 -3.26 13.18
N MET A 59 0.69 -2.44 12.44
CA MET A 59 -0.64 -1.99 12.82
C MET A 59 -1.59 -3.18 13.01
N THR A 60 -1.60 -4.17 12.12
CA THR A 60 -2.41 -5.39 12.28
C THR A 60 -2.10 -6.14 13.57
N GLU A 61 -0.84 -6.17 14.00
CA GLU A 61 -0.45 -6.81 15.27
C GLU A 61 -0.88 -5.98 16.49
N ILE A 62 -0.64 -4.66 16.49
CA ILE A 62 -0.97 -3.77 17.61
C ILE A 62 -2.47 -3.74 17.89
N TYR A 63 -3.28 -3.67 16.84
CA TYR A 63 -4.75 -3.68 16.98
C TYR A 63 -5.32 -5.06 17.29
N GLY A 64 -4.48 -6.10 17.37
CA GLY A 64 -4.87 -7.43 17.80
C GLY A 64 -5.72 -8.20 16.80
N ASN A 65 -5.59 -7.86 15.52
CA ASN A 65 -6.35 -8.50 14.46
C ASN A 65 -6.03 -10.00 14.35
N TYR A 66 -6.96 -10.76 13.82
CA TYR A 66 -6.73 -12.17 13.49
C TYR A 66 -5.82 -12.29 12.25
N SER A 67 -5.18 -13.46 12.08
CA SER A 67 -4.32 -13.68 10.91
C SER A 67 -5.18 -14.02 9.70
N VAL A 68 -4.95 -13.32 8.59
CA VAL A 68 -5.62 -13.57 7.31
C VAL A 68 -4.60 -14.01 6.26
N THR A 69 -4.95 -15.05 5.54
CA THR A 69 -4.17 -15.56 4.41
C THR A 69 -4.72 -14.96 3.13
N VAL A 70 -3.90 -14.16 2.46
CA VAL A 70 -4.26 -13.42 1.24
C VAL A 70 -3.58 -14.07 0.04
N GLN A 71 -4.34 -14.37 -0.99
CA GLN A 71 -3.83 -14.75 -2.30
C GLN A 71 -4.16 -13.67 -3.31
N SER A 72 -3.21 -13.30 -4.18
CA SER A 72 -3.49 -12.44 -5.33
C SER A 72 -3.61 -13.31 -6.58
N ILE A 73 -4.69 -13.17 -7.30
CA ILE A 73 -4.81 -13.70 -8.65
C ILE A 73 -4.17 -12.73 -9.65
N VAL A 74 -4.30 -13.01 -10.95
CA VAL A 74 -3.71 -12.15 -11.97
C VAL A 74 -4.31 -10.75 -11.90
N VAL A 75 -3.45 -9.76 -11.68
CA VAL A 75 -3.75 -8.32 -11.80
C VAL A 75 -3.12 -7.84 -13.09
N GLY A 76 -3.92 -7.40 -14.03
CA GLY A 76 -3.49 -7.13 -15.39
C GLY A 76 -3.87 -5.74 -15.89
N ASP A 77 -3.63 -5.55 -17.18
CA ASP A 77 -4.13 -4.41 -17.93
C ASP A 77 -5.44 -4.80 -18.61
N GLU A 78 -6.54 -4.25 -18.13
CA GLU A 78 -7.89 -4.47 -18.68
C GLU A 78 -8.25 -3.43 -19.76
N THR A 79 -7.35 -2.45 -20.03
CA THR A 79 -7.59 -1.42 -21.04
C THR A 79 -7.25 -1.90 -22.47
N GLY A 80 -6.54 -3.02 -22.60
CA GLY A 80 -6.09 -3.56 -23.89
C GLY A 80 -4.88 -2.86 -24.49
N VAL A 81 -4.32 -1.84 -23.85
CA VAL A 81 -3.20 -1.05 -24.38
C VAL A 81 -1.89 -1.85 -24.40
N SER A 82 -1.73 -2.81 -23.52
CA SER A 82 -0.55 -3.68 -23.46
C SER A 82 -0.49 -4.75 -24.56
N HIS A 83 -1.58 -4.98 -25.30
CA HIS A 83 -1.68 -6.02 -26.31
C HIS A 83 -1.21 -5.56 -27.70
N GLY A 84 -0.71 -4.33 -27.83
CA GLY A 84 -0.17 -3.78 -29.07
C GLY A 84 1.15 -4.42 -29.46
N ASP A 85 1.18 -4.94 -30.69
CA ASP A 85 2.29 -5.59 -31.36
C ASP A 85 3.56 -4.69 -31.41
N LEU A 86 4.74 -5.26 -31.10
CA LEU A 86 6.11 -4.78 -31.40
C LEU A 86 6.61 -3.48 -30.75
N THR A 87 5.81 -2.65 -30.14
CA THR A 87 6.26 -1.47 -29.40
C THR A 87 5.99 -1.71 -27.91
N GLN A 88 7.04 -1.89 -27.15
CA GLN A 88 7.07 -1.99 -25.67
C GLN A 88 5.83 -1.38 -25.04
N GLY A 89 4.91 -2.26 -24.55
CA GLY A 89 3.63 -1.85 -24.01
C GLY A 89 3.77 -0.70 -23.01
N GLU A 90 2.87 0.25 -23.09
CA GLU A 90 2.97 1.50 -22.31
C GLU A 90 2.70 1.29 -20.83
N ILE A 91 1.99 0.21 -20.51
CA ILE A 91 1.71 -0.25 -19.15
C ILE A 91 2.61 -1.45 -18.84
N PRO A 92 3.17 -1.54 -17.62
CA PRO A 92 3.95 -2.70 -17.20
C PRO A 92 3.15 -3.99 -17.31
N GLN A 93 3.66 -5.00 -17.98
CA GLN A 93 2.97 -6.29 -18.16
C GLN A 93 2.92 -7.16 -16.87
N ARG A 94 3.73 -6.84 -15.83
CA ARG A 94 3.86 -7.66 -14.62
C ARG A 94 3.34 -6.96 -13.37
N ILE A 95 2.13 -6.47 -13.44
CA ILE A 95 1.48 -5.80 -12.30
C ILE A 95 1.27 -6.79 -11.16
N SER A 96 0.90 -8.04 -11.48
CA SER A 96 0.76 -9.12 -10.49
C SER A 96 2.00 -9.30 -9.63
N GLU A 97 3.22 -9.18 -10.18
CA GLU A 97 4.45 -9.31 -9.40
C GLU A 97 4.66 -8.11 -8.47
N MET A 98 4.19 -6.94 -8.85
CA MET A 98 4.20 -5.77 -7.96
C MET A 98 3.22 -5.97 -6.80
N THR A 99 2.03 -6.51 -7.08
CA THR A 99 1.02 -6.85 -6.08
C THR A 99 1.52 -7.92 -5.11
N ASN A 100 2.10 -9.00 -5.64
CA ASN A 100 2.71 -10.07 -4.84
C ASN A 100 3.80 -9.54 -3.89
N SER A 101 4.67 -8.68 -4.42
CA SER A 101 5.74 -8.05 -3.63
C SER A 101 5.17 -7.13 -2.54
N SER A 102 4.11 -6.37 -2.85
CA SER A 102 3.46 -5.48 -1.90
C SER A 102 2.78 -6.25 -0.77
N LEU A 103 2.02 -7.30 -1.09
CA LEU A 103 1.38 -8.17 -0.09
C LEU A 103 2.42 -8.85 0.82
N ASN A 104 3.51 -9.36 0.22
CA ASN A 104 4.57 -10.01 0.98
C ASN A 104 5.35 -9.04 1.89
N ALA A 105 5.38 -7.75 1.55
CA ALA A 105 6.07 -6.72 2.32
C ALA A 105 5.30 -6.30 3.59
N ILE A 106 4.00 -6.57 3.70
CA ILE A 106 3.18 -6.18 4.85
C ILE A 106 3.63 -6.94 6.10
N GLY A 107 3.64 -8.27 6.06
CA GLY A 107 3.92 -9.09 7.24
C GLY A 107 2.83 -8.99 8.32
N GLY A 108 3.22 -9.02 9.59
CA GLY A 108 2.28 -8.96 10.73
C GLY A 108 1.26 -10.10 10.71
N LYS A 109 -0.02 -9.76 10.71
CA LYS A 109 -1.13 -10.73 10.65
C LYS A 109 -1.52 -11.14 9.23
N ILE A 110 -0.85 -10.58 8.20
CA ILE A 110 -1.07 -10.94 6.80
C ILE A 110 -0.11 -12.07 6.39
N VAL A 111 -0.66 -13.15 5.88
CA VAL A 111 0.08 -14.27 5.31
C VAL A 111 -0.18 -14.31 3.81
N PHE A 112 0.81 -13.95 3.02
CA PHE A 112 0.68 -13.98 1.57
C PHE A 112 0.91 -15.39 1.00
N ILE A 113 0.02 -15.84 0.10
CA ILE A 113 0.16 -17.08 -0.68
C ILE A 113 0.20 -16.72 -2.17
N PRO A 114 1.28 -17.06 -2.89
CA PRO A 114 1.34 -16.82 -4.33
C PRO A 114 0.38 -17.72 -5.12
N TYR A 115 -0.23 -17.17 -6.17
CA TYR A 115 -1.04 -17.94 -7.12
C TYR A 115 -0.15 -18.60 -8.16
N LEU A 116 0.15 -19.89 -7.98
CA LEU A 116 1.07 -20.68 -8.81
C LEU A 116 0.43 -21.97 -9.33
N PRO A 117 -0.67 -21.92 -10.11
CA PRO A 117 -1.43 -23.10 -10.50
C PRO A 117 -0.60 -24.09 -11.35
N ASN A 118 0.21 -23.60 -12.28
CA ASN A 118 1.07 -24.44 -13.11
C ASN A 118 2.13 -25.20 -12.29
N TYR A 119 2.72 -24.52 -11.29
CA TYR A 119 3.67 -25.15 -10.38
C TYR A 119 3.00 -26.22 -9.52
N ILE A 120 1.81 -25.92 -8.97
CA ILE A 120 1.03 -26.87 -8.16
C ILE A 120 0.66 -28.10 -9.00
N ASN A 121 0.16 -27.90 -10.23
CA ASN A 121 -0.20 -28.99 -11.14
C ASN A 121 1.01 -29.85 -11.51
N SER A 122 2.16 -29.23 -11.81
CA SER A 122 3.38 -29.97 -12.13
C SER A 122 3.86 -30.80 -10.94
N MET A 123 3.81 -30.26 -9.72
CA MET A 123 4.18 -30.96 -8.49
C MET A 123 3.24 -32.13 -8.19
N GLN A 124 1.93 -31.98 -8.46
CA GLN A 124 0.97 -33.08 -8.33
C GLN A 124 1.26 -34.21 -9.33
N THR A 125 1.51 -33.86 -10.59
CA THR A 125 1.81 -34.81 -11.66
C THR A 125 3.05 -35.65 -11.36
N VAL A 126 4.06 -35.06 -10.73
CA VAL A 126 5.32 -35.73 -10.36
C VAL A 126 5.23 -36.45 -9.01
N GLY A 127 4.12 -36.33 -8.28
CA GLY A 127 3.91 -36.97 -6.99
C GLY A 127 4.63 -36.34 -5.80
N TYR A 128 5.22 -35.14 -5.95
CA TYR A 128 5.92 -34.43 -4.89
C TYR A 128 5.05 -33.54 -4.03
N SER A 129 3.75 -33.42 -4.31
CA SER A 129 2.90 -32.47 -3.58
C SER A 129 2.14 -33.16 -2.45
N ASN A 130 2.36 -32.68 -1.22
CA ASN A 130 1.46 -32.93 -0.10
C ASN A 130 0.53 -31.71 0.05
N LEU A 131 -0.66 -31.77 -0.53
CA LEU A 131 -1.64 -30.67 -0.51
C LEU A 131 -2.21 -30.43 0.90
N GLU A 132 -2.24 -31.45 1.76
CA GLU A 132 -2.76 -31.35 3.13
C GLU A 132 -1.99 -30.36 4.01
N ARG A 133 -0.71 -30.09 3.68
CA ARG A 133 0.14 -29.13 4.41
C ARG A 133 0.11 -27.72 3.83
N LYS A 134 -0.58 -27.50 2.71
CA LYS A 134 -0.68 -26.17 2.10
C LYS A 134 -1.80 -25.38 2.75
N ARG A 135 -1.52 -24.12 3.03
CA ARG A 135 -2.56 -23.19 3.50
C ARG A 135 -3.47 -22.84 2.34
N THR A 136 -4.77 -22.80 2.59
CA THR A 136 -5.76 -22.19 1.71
C THR A 136 -5.85 -20.70 2.01
N PRO A 137 -6.13 -19.87 1.01
CA PRO A 137 -6.39 -18.47 1.29
C PRO A 137 -7.71 -18.29 2.03
N ASP A 138 -7.80 -17.23 2.84
CA ASP A 138 -9.06 -16.77 3.42
C ASP A 138 -9.73 -15.79 2.44
N VAL A 139 -8.91 -14.92 1.81
CA VAL A 139 -9.38 -13.93 0.84
C VAL A 139 -8.49 -13.90 -0.40
N ILE A 140 -9.11 -13.49 -1.52
CA ILE A 140 -8.43 -13.32 -2.81
C ILE A 140 -8.44 -11.84 -3.18
N LEU A 141 -7.26 -11.28 -3.44
CA LEU A 141 -7.11 -9.96 -4.04
C LEU A 141 -7.24 -10.06 -5.55
N THR A 142 -8.16 -9.29 -6.10
CA THR A 142 -8.39 -9.15 -7.53
C THR A 142 -8.25 -7.69 -7.94
N GLY A 143 -8.02 -7.42 -9.22
CA GLY A 143 -7.99 -6.06 -9.72
C GLY A 143 -7.32 -5.96 -11.09
N GLY A 144 -7.27 -4.75 -11.61
CA GLY A 144 -6.65 -4.44 -12.88
C GLY A 144 -6.57 -2.95 -13.16
N ILE A 145 -5.75 -2.58 -14.11
CA ILE A 145 -5.77 -1.21 -14.66
C ILE A 145 -6.99 -1.10 -15.54
N THR A 146 -7.93 -0.25 -15.15
CA THR A 146 -9.23 -0.07 -15.79
C THR A 146 -9.27 1.16 -16.69
N GLU A 147 -8.35 2.10 -16.48
CA GLU A 147 -8.26 3.32 -17.27
C GLU A 147 -6.80 3.63 -17.60
N PHE A 148 -6.56 3.94 -18.87
CA PHE A 148 -5.29 4.48 -19.36
C PHE A 148 -5.56 5.51 -20.45
N ASP A 149 -5.66 6.77 -20.05
CA ASP A 149 -5.90 7.87 -20.97
C ASP A 149 -4.63 8.68 -21.22
N ARG A 150 -4.42 9.03 -22.47
CA ARG A 150 -3.38 9.97 -22.89
C ARG A 150 -4.03 11.28 -23.28
N GLY A 151 -3.73 12.31 -22.52
CA GLY A 151 -4.09 13.68 -22.84
C GLY A 151 -2.90 14.47 -23.40
N LEU A 152 -3.17 15.38 -24.32
CA LEU A 152 -2.28 16.46 -24.68
C LEU A 152 -2.87 17.73 -24.09
N GLU A 153 -2.32 18.20 -22.99
CA GLU A 153 -2.65 19.53 -22.50
C GLU A 153 -1.81 20.54 -23.31
N THR A 154 -2.49 21.25 -24.23
CA THR A 154 -1.88 22.39 -24.91
C THR A 154 -2.21 23.61 -24.06
N ARG A 155 -1.25 24.13 -23.31
CA ARG A 155 -1.37 25.44 -22.67
C ARG A 155 -1.23 26.52 -23.75
N GLY A 156 -2.34 26.84 -24.41
CA GLY A 156 -2.47 28.02 -25.25
C GLY A 156 -2.72 29.26 -24.39
N LYS A 157 -2.01 30.33 -24.63
CA LYS A 157 -2.44 31.66 -24.18
C LYS A 157 -3.82 31.94 -24.78
N ASN A 158 -4.78 32.21 -23.91
CA ASN A 158 -6.17 32.61 -24.21
C ASN A 158 -7.06 31.50 -24.78
N THR A 159 -7.68 30.75 -23.90
CA THR A 159 -9.13 30.49 -23.94
C THR A 159 -9.58 30.01 -22.55
N ASP A 160 -10.46 30.76 -21.97
CA ASP A 160 -11.20 30.41 -20.76
C ASP A 160 -11.97 29.10 -20.96
N TYR A 161 -11.41 27.98 -20.50
CA TYR A 161 -12.20 26.86 -20.07
C TYR A 161 -12.09 26.84 -18.54
N GLY A 162 -13.04 27.54 -17.93
CA GLY A 162 -13.21 27.57 -16.50
C GLY A 162 -13.52 26.18 -15.95
N PHE A 163 -12.52 25.47 -15.51
CA PHE A 163 -12.68 24.68 -14.32
C PHE A 163 -12.56 25.66 -13.19
N GLY A 164 -13.74 26.05 -12.67
CA GLY A 164 -13.84 26.93 -11.52
C GLY A 164 -13.14 26.30 -10.32
N THR A 165 -11.86 26.58 -10.17
CA THR A 165 -11.26 26.60 -8.86
C THR A 165 -11.61 27.94 -8.26
N GLU A 166 -12.76 28.01 -7.59
CA GLU A 166 -12.99 29.03 -6.59
C GLU A 166 -11.82 28.93 -5.60
N PRO A 167 -11.05 29.99 -5.38
CA PRO A 167 -10.04 29.98 -4.33
C PRO A 167 -10.80 29.92 -3.00
N LEU A 168 -10.80 28.77 -2.33
CA LEU A 168 -11.13 28.67 -0.92
C LEU A 168 -10.07 29.50 -0.18
N SER A 169 -10.45 30.70 0.23
CA SER A 169 -9.62 31.75 0.79
C SER A 169 -9.09 31.46 2.20
N ASP A 170 -9.27 30.25 2.76
CA ASP A 170 -8.87 29.94 4.12
C ASP A 170 -7.91 28.76 4.28
N ALA A 171 -7.36 28.19 3.18
CA ALA A 171 -6.37 27.08 3.26
C ALA A 171 -4.92 27.53 3.06
N THR A 172 -4.60 28.82 3.21
CA THR A 172 -3.29 29.39 2.84
C THR A 172 -2.23 29.37 3.94
N THR A 173 -2.40 28.66 5.05
CA THR A 173 -1.43 28.72 6.15
C THR A 173 -0.58 27.48 6.38
N PHE A 174 -0.71 26.40 5.58
CA PHE A 174 0.10 25.20 5.78
C PHE A 174 1.00 24.77 4.62
N PHE A 175 1.03 25.53 3.55
CA PHE A 175 1.97 25.27 2.45
C PHE A 175 3.00 26.40 2.40
N ASP A 176 4.10 26.20 3.14
CA ASP A 176 5.32 26.95 2.84
C ASP A 176 5.73 26.63 1.40
N SER A 177 5.49 27.61 0.59
CA SER A 177 5.94 27.95 -0.74
C SER A 177 7.14 27.16 -1.29
N GLN A 178 6.97 25.89 -1.63
CA GLN A 178 7.56 25.34 -2.82
C GLN A 178 6.47 25.18 -3.88
N THR A 179 5.79 26.27 -4.18
CA THR A 179 5.22 26.48 -5.49
C THR A 179 6.35 26.22 -6.45
N ILE A 180 6.33 25.07 -7.14
CA ILE A 180 7.03 24.94 -8.40
C ILE A 180 6.32 25.96 -9.30
N ASN A 181 6.80 27.19 -9.29
CA ASN A 181 6.60 28.10 -10.38
C ASN A 181 7.33 27.47 -11.57
N ALA A 182 6.65 26.54 -12.24
CA ALA A 182 6.98 26.24 -13.60
C ALA A 182 6.67 27.52 -14.37
N ASP A 183 7.66 28.38 -14.45
CA ASP A 183 7.71 29.50 -15.34
C ASP A 183 7.76 28.94 -16.77
N TYR A 184 6.60 28.49 -17.27
CA TYR A 184 6.42 28.04 -18.63
C TYR A 184 6.17 29.25 -19.53
N SER A 185 7.25 29.94 -19.87
CA SER A 185 7.23 30.85 -21.01
C SER A 185 7.31 30.01 -22.28
N SER A 186 6.29 30.16 -23.12
CA SER A 186 6.13 29.71 -24.50
C SER A 186 5.82 28.23 -24.75
N GLY A 187 4.51 27.95 -24.93
CA GLY A 187 4.03 26.96 -25.93
C GLY A 187 4.45 25.49 -25.82
N GLU A 188 4.88 25.01 -24.63
CA GLU A 188 5.28 23.62 -24.46
C GLU A 188 4.05 22.71 -24.27
N LYS A 189 3.98 21.68 -25.13
CA LYS A 189 2.97 20.61 -25.02
C LYS A 189 3.38 19.68 -23.89
N VAL A 190 2.60 19.62 -22.83
CA VAL A 190 2.78 18.66 -21.75
C VAL A 190 1.94 17.41 -22.06
N SER A 191 2.60 16.26 -22.19
CA SER A 191 1.89 14.99 -22.31
C SER A 191 1.50 14.50 -20.91
N VAL A 192 0.21 14.26 -20.69
CA VAL A 192 -0.33 13.72 -19.45
C VAL A 192 -0.87 12.33 -19.72
N ALA A 193 -0.53 11.36 -18.89
CA ALA A 193 -1.17 10.05 -18.89
C ALA A 193 -1.89 9.82 -17.56
N THR A 194 -3.14 9.39 -17.64
CA THR A 194 -3.95 9.01 -16.47
C THR A 194 -4.01 7.49 -16.40
N ILE A 195 -3.73 6.93 -15.23
CA ILE A 195 -3.76 5.48 -14.98
C ILE A 195 -4.62 5.25 -13.74
N THR A 196 -5.68 4.44 -13.86
CA THR A 196 -6.52 4.04 -12.74
C THR A 196 -6.37 2.54 -12.48
N LEU A 197 -6.19 2.19 -11.21
CA LEU A 197 -6.12 0.81 -10.73
C LEU A 197 -7.28 0.54 -9.78
N ASP A 198 -8.08 -0.45 -10.11
CA ASP A 198 -9.13 -1.00 -9.25
C ASP A 198 -8.62 -2.24 -8.53
N SER A 199 -8.96 -2.38 -7.26
CA SER A 199 -8.64 -3.53 -6.44
C SER A 199 -9.78 -3.89 -5.52
N ASN A 200 -10.09 -5.19 -5.40
CA ASN A 200 -11.20 -5.72 -4.62
C ASN A 200 -10.75 -6.98 -3.87
N LEU A 201 -11.41 -7.28 -2.74
CA LEU A 201 -11.27 -8.57 -2.05
C LEU A 201 -12.50 -9.44 -2.24
N ILE A 202 -12.25 -10.73 -2.43
CA ILE A 202 -13.25 -11.78 -2.55
C ILE A 202 -13.00 -12.79 -1.42
N ASP A 203 -14.05 -13.16 -0.71
CA ASP A 203 -14.02 -14.28 0.24
C ASP A 203 -13.74 -15.60 -0.52
N TYR A 204 -12.74 -16.35 -0.10
CA TYR A 204 -12.32 -17.55 -0.83
C TYR A 204 -13.34 -18.68 -0.76
N GLN A 205 -14.10 -18.79 0.33
CA GLN A 205 -15.03 -19.92 0.51
C GLN A 205 -16.32 -19.71 -0.27
N THR A 206 -16.82 -18.48 -0.32
CA THR A 206 -18.11 -18.16 -0.93
C THR A 206 -17.98 -17.57 -2.33
N PHE A 207 -16.78 -17.14 -2.73
CA PHE A 207 -16.51 -16.34 -3.93
C PHE A 207 -17.32 -15.03 -3.99
N ALA A 208 -17.82 -14.57 -2.87
CA ALA A 208 -18.51 -13.28 -2.76
C ALA A 208 -17.51 -12.13 -2.59
N GLY A 209 -17.79 -11.00 -3.24
CA GLY A 209 -17.05 -9.77 -2.97
C GLY A 209 -17.31 -9.30 -1.54
N ILE A 210 -16.23 -8.88 -0.85
CA ILE A 210 -16.35 -8.32 0.49
C ILE A 210 -16.79 -6.87 0.35
N SER A 211 -18.02 -6.59 0.79
CA SER A 211 -18.63 -5.25 0.66
C SER A 211 -17.81 -4.19 1.42
N GLY A 212 -17.65 -3.02 0.81
CA GLY A 212 -16.88 -1.91 1.40
C GLY A 212 -15.37 -2.04 1.29
N VAL A 213 -14.84 -3.23 0.95
CA VAL A 213 -13.40 -3.47 0.86
C VAL A 213 -12.94 -3.40 -0.59
N GLN A 214 -12.83 -2.18 -1.09
CA GLN A 214 -12.33 -1.87 -2.43
C GLN A 214 -11.44 -0.64 -2.41
N ALA A 215 -10.52 -0.54 -3.37
CA ALA A 215 -9.70 0.63 -3.60
C ALA A 215 -9.67 0.98 -5.09
N VAL A 216 -9.94 2.24 -5.40
CA VAL A 216 -9.87 2.78 -6.76
C VAL A 216 -9.04 4.06 -6.70
N ASN A 217 -7.82 3.99 -7.21
CA ASN A 217 -6.93 5.12 -7.19
C ASN A 217 -6.40 5.43 -8.59
N THR A 218 -6.22 6.70 -8.84
CA THR A 218 -5.75 7.22 -10.14
C THR A 218 -4.46 7.98 -9.96
N ILE A 219 -3.52 7.77 -10.87
CA ILE A 219 -2.28 8.52 -10.95
C ILE A 219 -2.21 9.28 -12.28
N LYS A 220 -1.88 10.57 -12.23
CA LYS A 220 -1.56 11.35 -13.42
C LYS A 220 -0.06 11.50 -13.54
N VAL A 221 0.48 11.10 -14.69
CA VAL A 221 1.90 11.13 -15.01
C VAL A 221 2.15 12.23 -16.02
N PHE A 222 3.03 13.17 -15.69
CA PHE A 222 3.38 14.30 -16.53
C PHE A 222 4.77 14.09 -17.13
N LYS A 223 4.91 14.28 -18.42
CA LYS A 223 6.21 14.29 -19.10
C LYS A 223 6.61 15.72 -19.43
N ALA A 224 7.61 16.23 -18.74
CA ALA A 224 8.24 17.52 -19.10
C ALA A 224 9.23 17.32 -20.25
N ASN A 225 9.23 18.24 -21.26
CA ASN A 225 10.00 18.07 -22.48
C ASN A 225 11.53 18.17 -22.31
N LYS A 226 12.03 18.68 -21.18
CA LYS A 226 13.46 18.96 -20.96
C LYS A 226 14.15 18.07 -19.96
N GLU A 227 13.41 17.32 -19.16
CA GLU A 227 14.00 16.49 -18.10
C GLU A 227 13.66 15.01 -18.30
N LYS A 228 14.62 14.14 -18.00
CA LYS A 228 14.41 12.67 -18.00
C LYS A 228 13.48 12.22 -16.86
N GLU A 229 13.08 13.14 -16.00
CA GLU A 229 12.22 12.89 -14.85
C GLU A 229 10.75 13.07 -15.23
N LEU A 230 9.91 12.14 -14.77
CA LEU A 230 8.47 12.20 -14.89
C LEU A 230 7.91 12.71 -13.55
N GLY A 231 7.14 13.79 -13.61
CA GLY A 231 6.30 14.20 -12.49
C GLY A 231 5.01 13.40 -12.47
N PHE A 232 4.43 13.15 -11.32
CA PHE A 232 3.11 12.55 -11.23
C PHE A 232 2.33 13.08 -10.02
N SER A 233 1.02 12.97 -10.12
CA SER A 233 0.08 13.29 -9.05
C SER A 233 -0.84 12.10 -8.81
N LEU A 234 -1.08 11.78 -7.55
CA LEU A 234 -2.02 10.75 -7.13
C LEU A 234 -3.39 11.38 -6.85
N PHE A 235 -4.44 10.73 -7.35
CA PHE A 235 -5.84 11.10 -7.11
C PHE A 235 -6.60 9.87 -6.65
N GLY A 236 -7.47 10.05 -5.68
CA GLY A 236 -8.36 9.00 -5.20
C GLY A 236 -9.34 9.58 -4.18
N PRO A 237 -10.38 8.83 -3.80
CA PRO A 237 -11.34 9.28 -2.80
C PRO A 237 -10.68 9.70 -1.48
N SER A 238 -9.57 9.07 -1.13
CA SER A 238 -8.84 9.30 0.11
C SER A 238 -7.84 10.46 0.05
N PHE A 239 -7.52 10.99 -1.14
CA PHE A 239 -6.58 12.13 -1.28
C PHE A 239 -7.26 13.49 -1.26
N GLY A 240 -8.60 13.54 -1.35
CA GLY A 240 -9.30 14.78 -1.61
C GLY A 240 -8.90 15.38 -2.98
N LEU A 241 -9.08 16.69 -3.14
CA LEU A 241 -8.76 17.41 -4.39
C LEU A 241 -7.28 17.79 -4.54
N MET A 242 -6.45 17.51 -3.52
CA MET A 242 -5.03 17.88 -3.51
C MET A 242 -4.13 16.65 -3.51
N GLY A 243 -3.83 16.11 -4.69
CA GLY A 243 -2.77 15.11 -4.84
C GLY A 243 -1.39 15.71 -4.55
N SER A 244 -0.54 14.99 -3.81
CA SER A 244 0.85 15.39 -3.66
C SER A 244 1.62 15.10 -4.94
N ILE A 245 2.42 16.09 -5.41
CA ILE A 245 3.31 15.90 -6.56
C ILE A 245 4.59 15.26 -6.05
N LEU A 246 4.89 14.05 -6.53
CA LEU A 246 6.10 13.32 -6.22
C LEU A 246 6.92 13.14 -7.50
N LYS A 247 8.23 13.36 -7.43
CA LYS A 247 9.13 13.07 -8.55
C LYS A 247 9.47 11.59 -8.55
N VAL A 248 9.17 10.87 -9.64
CA VAL A 248 9.52 9.45 -9.80
C VAL A 248 10.06 9.16 -11.18
N GLN A 249 11.05 8.31 -11.23
CA GLN A 249 11.70 7.87 -12.46
C GLN A 249 10.91 6.75 -13.15
N GLY A 250 10.00 7.12 -14.07
CA GLY A 250 9.39 6.20 -15.01
C GLY A 250 8.00 5.67 -14.66
N ARG A 251 7.29 5.21 -15.69
CA ARG A 251 5.90 4.70 -15.60
C ARG A 251 5.76 3.48 -14.68
N HIS A 252 6.76 2.61 -14.66
CA HIS A 252 6.77 1.41 -13.80
C HIS A 252 6.73 1.77 -12.32
N ALA A 253 7.39 2.86 -11.94
CA ALA A 253 7.37 3.33 -10.57
C ALA A 253 6.01 3.92 -10.20
N ALA A 254 5.35 4.62 -11.13
CA ALA A 254 4.00 5.14 -10.95
C ALA A 254 2.98 4.01 -10.72
N VAL A 255 3.02 2.96 -11.54
CA VAL A 255 2.14 1.79 -11.35
C VAL A 255 2.45 1.07 -10.04
N ARG A 256 3.73 0.95 -9.66
CA ARG A 256 4.11 0.35 -8.37
C ARG A 256 3.52 1.12 -7.19
N LEU A 257 3.54 2.46 -7.24
CA LEU A 257 2.91 3.29 -6.21
C LEU A 257 1.41 3.07 -6.12
N LEU A 258 0.70 2.99 -7.25
CA LEU A 258 -0.74 2.67 -7.27
C LEU A 258 -1.01 1.30 -6.65
N VAL A 259 -0.23 0.28 -7.01
CA VAL A 259 -0.37 -1.07 -6.47
C VAL A 259 -0.18 -1.08 -4.95
N GLN A 260 0.86 -0.42 -4.46
CA GLN A 260 1.14 -0.34 -3.03
C GLN A 260 0.04 0.41 -2.28
N LEU A 261 -0.40 1.54 -2.82
CA LEU A 261 -1.49 2.32 -2.26
C LEU A 261 -2.78 1.51 -2.15
N ASN A 262 -3.21 0.89 -3.27
CA ASN A 262 -4.41 0.06 -3.29
C ASN A 262 -4.30 -1.12 -2.31
N THR A 263 -3.10 -1.71 -2.20
CA THR A 263 -2.85 -2.81 -1.26
C THR A 263 -3.00 -2.35 0.19
N ILE A 264 -2.44 -1.17 0.54
CA ILE A 264 -2.58 -0.59 1.88
C ILE A 264 -4.04 -0.28 2.20
N GLU A 265 -4.75 0.33 1.27
CA GLU A 265 -6.15 0.73 1.43
C GLU A 265 -7.06 -0.49 1.59
N VAL A 266 -6.95 -1.49 0.71
CA VAL A 266 -7.78 -2.70 0.76
C VAL A 266 -7.54 -3.51 2.04
N ILE A 267 -6.29 -3.69 2.45
CA ILE A 267 -5.97 -4.42 3.69
C ILE A 267 -6.35 -3.59 4.92
N GLY A 268 -6.18 -2.26 4.87
CA GLY A 268 -6.63 -1.36 5.92
C GLY A 268 -8.14 -1.43 6.14
N LYS A 269 -8.94 -1.40 5.07
CA LYS A 269 -10.40 -1.57 5.09
C LYS A 269 -10.82 -2.96 5.57
N LEU A 270 -10.12 -4.02 5.15
CA LEU A 270 -10.43 -5.39 5.59
C LEU A 270 -10.44 -5.53 7.12
N TYR A 271 -9.59 -4.79 7.79
CA TYR A 271 -9.44 -4.84 9.24
C TYR A 271 -10.01 -3.61 9.96
N ASN A 272 -10.68 -2.72 9.27
CA ASN A 272 -11.14 -1.43 9.80
C ASN A 272 -10.01 -0.61 10.47
N LEU A 273 -8.78 -0.67 9.92
CA LEU A 273 -7.62 0.03 10.48
C LEU A 273 -7.57 1.49 10.03
N PRO A 274 -7.01 2.40 10.85
CA PRO A 274 -6.78 3.79 10.46
C PRO A 274 -5.54 3.90 9.55
N TYR A 275 -5.58 3.25 8.39
CA TYR A 275 -4.48 3.10 7.45
C TYR A 275 -4.01 4.43 6.83
N TRP A 276 -4.89 5.44 6.76
CA TRP A 276 -4.55 6.78 6.27
C TRP A 276 -3.43 7.44 7.08
N ARG A 277 -3.25 7.08 8.35
CA ARG A 277 -2.13 7.53 9.18
C ARG A 277 -0.75 7.12 8.65
N LEU A 278 -0.70 6.12 7.80
CA LEU A 278 0.54 5.61 7.18
C LEU A 278 0.89 6.35 5.90
N LEU A 279 -0.03 7.14 5.39
CA LEU A 279 0.05 7.73 4.07
C LEU A 279 0.16 9.26 4.19
N PRO A 280 1.15 9.89 3.54
CA PRO A 280 1.30 11.33 3.61
C PRO A 280 0.13 12.03 2.93
N ASN A 281 -0.45 13.03 3.59
CA ASN A 281 -1.54 13.87 3.08
C ASN A 281 -2.85 13.11 2.74
N PHE A 282 -3.07 11.96 3.35
CA PHE A 282 -4.34 11.25 3.24
C PHE A 282 -5.35 11.81 4.24
N SER A 283 -6.60 11.92 3.79
CA SER A 283 -7.75 12.19 4.67
C SER A 283 -8.21 10.90 5.35
N GLU A 284 -8.91 11.06 6.46
CA GLU A 284 -9.56 9.96 7.15
C GLU A 284 -10.58 9.26 6.25
N ASP A 285 -10.61 7.93 6.30
CA ASP A 285 -11.63 7.15 5.60
C ASP A 285 -12.91 7.12 6.45
N THR A 286 -13.89 7.92 6.03
CA THR A 286 -15.16 8.06 6.73
C THR A 286 -15.96 6.75 6.79
N THR A 287 -15.78 5.85 5.81
CA THR A 287 -16.43 4.54 5.82
C THR A 287 -15.89 3.70 6.96
N VAL A 288 -14.57 3.60 7.08
CA VAL A 288 -13.92 2.86 8.16
C VAL A 288 -14.30 3.44 9.52
N LEU A 289 -14.31 4.77 9.66
CA LEU A 289 -14.72 5.42 10.93
C LEU A 289 -16.18 5.14 11.28
N THR A 290 -17.06 5.13 10.27
CA THR A 290 -18.48 4.79 10.46
C THR A 290 -18.63 3.34 10.93
N ASP A 291 -17.89 2.41 10.34
CA ASP A 291 -17.92 0.99 10.71
C ASP A 291 -17.42 0.77 12.13
N ILE A 292 -16.31 1.43 12.53
CA ILE A 292 -15.79 1.40 13.90
C ILE A 292 -16.82 1.94 14.89
N GLY A 293 -17.45 3.07 14.56
CA GLY A 293 -18.49 3.67 15.41
C GLY A 293 -19.73 2.78 15.52
N ALA A 294 -20.16 2.17 14.42
CA ALA A 294 -21.29 1.25 14.39
C ALA A 294 -21.01 -0.02 15.22
N GLU A 295 -19.81 -0.55 15.14
CA GLU A 295 -19.36 -1.71 15.94
C GLU A 295 -19.37 -1.36 17.44
N PHE A 296 -18.83 -0.20 17.83
CA PHE A 296 -18.85 0.29 19.22
C PHE A 296 -20.27 0.39 19.76
N LEU A 297 -21.22 0.88 18.98
CA LEU A 297 -22.62 1.01 19.41
C LEU A 297 -23.34 -0.33 19.58
N GLN A 298 -22.89 -1.37 18.89
CA GLN A 298 -23.49 -2.72 19.00
C GLN A 298 -23.01 -3.47 20.26
N TRP A 299 -21.88 -3.08 20.85
CA TRP A 299 -21.38 -3.72 22.06
C TRP A 299 -22.20 -3.38 23.29
N ASP A 300 -22.25 -4.30 24.25
CA ASP A 300 -22.74 -4.02 25.58
C ASP A 300 -21.78 -3.08 26.32
N GLU A 301 -22.24 -2.53 27.43
CA GLU A 301 -21.49 -1.55 28.23
C GLU A 301 -20.13 -2.11 28.70
N ILE A 302 -20.10 -3.36 29.17
CA ILE A 302 -18.88 -3.99 29.66
C ILE A 302 -17.86 -4.13 28.54
N THR A 303 -18.29 -4.56 27.36
CA THR A 303 -17.44 -4.69 26.18
C THR A 303 -16.90 -3.34 25.73
N ARG A 304 -17.74 -2.28 25.72
CA ARG A 304 -17.30 -0.91 25.40
C ARG A 304 -16.20 -0.45 26.36
N ILE A 305 -16.34 -0.71 27.66
CA ILE A 305 -15.34 -0.34 28.68
C ILE A 305 -14.06 -1.14 28.45
N ILE A 306 -14.14 -2.46 28.26
CA ILE A 306 -12.97 -3.31 27.98
C ILE A 306 -12.22 -2.81 26.75
N LYS A 307 -12.93 -2.52 25.66
CA LYS A 307 -12.32 -2.02 24.42
C LYS A 307 -11.71 -0.64 24.59
N THR A 308 -12.32 0.22 25.37
CA THR A 308 -11.75 1.54 25.71
C THR A 308 -10.49 1.41 26.56
N GLN A 309 -10.51 0.55 27.58
CA GLN A 309 -9.34 0.25 28.41
C GLN A 309 -8.21 -0.38 27.58
N GLU A 310 -8.53 -1.25 26.64
CA GLU A 310 -7.57 -1.82 25.68
C GLU A 310 -6.83 -0.70 24.92
N LEU A 311 -7.56 0.25 24.33
CA LEU A 311 -6.96 1.35 23.57
C LEU A 311 -6.13 2.29 24.46
N LEU A 312 -6.61 2.61 25.64
CA LEU A 312 -5.85 3.41 26.62
C LEU A 312 -4.55 2.71 27.04
N PHE A 313 -4.63 1.41 27.36
CA PHE A 313 -3.43 0.63 27.70
C PHE A 313 -2.42 0.60 26.55
N LEU A 314 -2.87 0.38 25.32
CA LEU A 314 -2.01 0.41 24.13
C LEU A 314 -1.41 1.80 23.89
N SER A 315 -2.13 2.86 24.25
CA SER A 315 -1.68 4.25 24.16
C SER A 315 -0.66 4.66 25.23
N GLY A 316 -0.37 3.76 26.19
CA GLY A 316 0.69 3.99 27.16
C GLY A 316 0.19 4.28 28.57
N TYR A 317 -1.11 4.36 28.81
CA TYR A 317 -1.65 4.53 30.16
C TYR A 317 -1.45 3.27 31.01
N ASP A 318 -1.10 3.46 32.26
CA ASP A 318 -0.88 2.35 33.19
C ASP A 318 -2.19 1.98 33.91
N ILE A 319 -3.02 1.25 33.20
CA ILE A 319 -4.34 0.81 33.64
C ILE A 319 -4.49 -0.69 33.51
N LEU A 320 -5.39 -1.27 34.31
CA LEU A 320 -5.81 -2.67 34.20
C LEU A 320 -7.11 -2.75 33.38
N VAL A 321 -7.23 -3.78 32.55
CA VAL A 321 -8.46 -4.05 31.82
C VAL A 321 -9.41 -4.84 32.73
N THR A 322 -10.36 -4.15 33.34
CA THR A 322 -11.28 -4.71 34.34
C THR A 322 -12.72 -4.84 33.87
N GLY A 323 -13.08 -4.14 32.77
CA GLY A 323 -14.46 -4.00 32.32
C GLY A 323 -15.30 -3.06 33.22
N ASN A 324 -14.66 -2.33 34.13
CA ASN A 324 -15.31 -1.34 34.96
C ASN A 324 -14.63 0.02 34.79
N LEU A 325 -15.40 1.10 34.81
CA LEU A 325 -14.88 2.47 34.85
C LEU A 325 -14.37 2.83 36.22
N ASP A 326 -13.20 2.29 36.57
CA ASP A 326 -12.51 2.60 37.82
C ASP A 326 -11.84 3.98 37.78
N SER A 327 -11.34 4.46 38.93
CA SER A 327 -10.70 5.79 39.05
C SER A 327 -9.51 5.93 38.08
N ASN A 328 -8.72 4.87 37.90
CA ASN A 328 -7.54 4.91 36.99
C ASN A 328 -7.97 5.06 35.52
N THR A 329 -9.02 4.36 35.13
CA THR A 329 -9.61 4.47 33.80
C THR A 329 -10.17 5.89 33.56
N LEU A 330 -10.91 6.43 34.54
CA LEU A 330 -11.44 7.80 34.44
C LEU A 330 -10.33 8.86 34.35
N ASP A 331 -9.26 8.70 35.13
CA ASP A 331 -8.10 9.60 35.08
C ASP A 331 -7.33 9.50 33.77
N ALA A 332 -7.22 8.30 33.19
CA ALA A 332 -6.63 8.09 31.85
C ALA A 332 -7.48 8.76 30.76
N LEU A 333 -8.82 8.63 30.82
CA LEU A 333 -9.74 9.28 29.89
C LEU A 333 -9.63 10.81 29.97
N ARG A 334 -9.57 11.39 31.19
CA ARG A 334 -9.35 12.83 31.36
C ARG A 334 -8.00 13.30 30.87
N SER A 335 -6.98 12.45 31.01
CA SER A 335 -5.63 12.76 30.51
C SER A 335 -5.57 12.71 29.00
N PHE A 336 -6.38 11.85 28.36
CA PHE A 336 -6.51 11.78 26.93
C PHE A 336 -7.33 12.95 26.37
N ASP A 337 -8.48 13.23 26.98
CA ASP A 337 -9.36 14.33 26.59
C ASP A 337 -9.80 15.12 27.85
N GLN A 338 -9.30 16.38 27.96
CA GLN A 338 -9.64 17.27 29.08
C GLN A 338 -11.13 17.65 29.12
N GLY A 339 -11.86 17.50 28.03
CA GLY A 339 -13.31 17.71 27.92
C GLY A 339 -14.15 16.55 28.45
N PHE A 340 -13.54 15.42 28.81
CA PHE A 340 -14.27 14.24 29.27
C PHE A 340 -15.03 14.49 30.57
N ASN A 341 -16.34 14.26 30.54
CA ASN A 341 -17.20 14.38 31.70
C ASN A 341 -17.19 13.09 32.53
N SER A 342 -16.45 13.13 33.64
CA SER A 342 -16.32 11.98 34.54
C SER A 342 -17.53 11.76 35.44
N GLU A 343 -18.46 12.72 35.53
CA GLU A 343 -19.68 12.54 36.37
C GLU A 343 -20.64 11.56 35.68
N THR A 344 -20.75 11.61 34.37
CA THR A 344 -21.54 10.65 33.61
C THR A 344 -20.78 9.35 33.38
N GLY A 345 -19.43 9.42 33.29
CA GLY A 345 -18.57 8.26 33.03
C GLY A 345 -18.80 7.60 31.65
N GLU A 346 -19.62 8.20 30.78
CA GLU A 346 -19.99 7.61 29.49
C GLU A 346 -18.92 7.91 28.44
N VAL A 347 -18.40 6.85 27.82
CA VAL A 347 -17.51 6.97 26.68
C VAL A 347 -18.34 7.16 25.42
N SER A 348 -18.22 8.31 24.78
CA SER A 348 -18.90 8.59 23.52
C SER A 348 -18.24 7.84 22.35
N VAL A 349 -18.99 7.67 21.25
CA VAL A 349 -18.47 7.11 19.99
C VAL A 349 -17.27 7.92 19.48
N ASP A 350 -17.38 9.25 19.50
CA ASP A 350 -16.32 10.14 19.03
C ASP A 350 -15.03 9.98 19.84
N MET A 351 -15.17 9.85 21.16
CA MET A 351 -14.02 9.59 22.05
C MET A 351 -13.38 8.23 21.77
N TYR A 352 -14.20 7.20 21.55
CA TYR A 352 -13.69 5.88 21.20
C TYR A 352 -12.94 5.91 19.86
N ILE A 353 -13.51 6.55 18.83
CA ILE A 353 -12.87 6.74 17.52
C ILE A 353 -11.56 7.51 17.68
N ALA A 354 -11.55 8.59 18.45
CA ALA A 354 -10.34 9.35 18.71
C ALA A 354 -9.25 8.51 19.40
N LEU A 355 -9.59 7.70 20.38
CA LEU A 355 -8.67 6.75 21.00
C LEU A 355 -8.15 5.74 19.97
N TYR A 356 -9.05 5.17 19.17
CA TYR A 356 -8.71 4.18 18.16
C TYR A 356 -7.73 4.72 17.13
N GLN A 357 -7.95 5.93 16.64
CA GLN A 357 -7.06 6.58 15.68
C GLN A 357 -5.68 6.94 16.27
N ASN A 358 -5.56 7.16 17.58
CA ASN A 358 -4.36 7.68 18.20
C ASN A 358 -3.44 6.61 18.82
N VAL A 359 -3.76 5.32 18.72
CA VAL A 359 -2.88 4.25 19.20
C VAL A 359 -1.48 4.36 18.54
N PRO A 360 -0.39 4.43 19.34
CA PRO A 360 0.96 4.57 18.79
C PRO A 360 1.40 3.34 17.98
N LEU A 361 2.10 3.56 16.86
CA LEU A 361 2.62 2.50 16.00
C LEU A 361 4.12 2.24 16.30
N ASN A 362 4.42 1.93 17.53
CA ASN A 362 5.79 1.71 18.00
C ASN A 362 5.97 0.33 18.66
N ASN A 363 7.18 0.02 19.05
CA ASN A 363 7.51 -1.26 19.65
C ASN A 363 6.95 -1.39 21.09
N ASP A 364 6.71 -0.27 21.76
CA ASP A 364 6.12 -0.27 23.11
C ASP A 364 4.64 -0.68 23.03
N ALA A 365 3.86 -0.10 22.11
CA ALA A 365 2.48 -0.51 21.86
C ALA A 365 2.39 -1.99 21.49
N LEU A 366 3.34 -2.49 20.67
CA LEU A 366 3.40 -3.91 20.32
C LEU A 366 3.70 -4.80 21.55
N ALA A 367 4.60 -4.36 22.44
CA ALA A 367 4.88 -5.06 23.68
C ALA A 367 3.64 -5.06 24.61
N ARG A 368 2.95 -3.92 24.72
CA ARG A 368 1.69 -3.79 25.48
C ARG A 368 0.59 -4.67 24.91
N ARG A 369 0.45 -4.79 23.58
CA ARG A 369 -0.47 -5.76 22.95
C ARG A 369 -0.20 -7.18 23.43
N LYS A 370 1.04 -7.63 23.42
CA LYS A 370 1.42 -8.97 23.90
C LYS A 370 1.14 -9.18 25.38
N MET A 371 1.25 -8.13 26.20
CA MET A 371 0.87 -8.18 27.62
C MET A 371 -0.64 -8.27 27.79
N PHE A 372 -1.39 -7.45 27.06
CA PHE A 372 -2.85 -7.44 27.07
C PHE A 372 -3.42 -8.82 26.68
N ASP A 373 -2.93 -9.41 25.58
CA ASP A 373 -3.39 -10.72 25.12
C ASP A 373 -3.19 -11.81 26.17
N ARG A 374 -2.09 -11.75 26.95
CA ARG A 374 -1.87 -12.68 28.08
C ARG A 374 -2.84 -12.41 29.21
N GLN A 375 -3.09 -11.16 29.57
CA GLN A 375 -4.06 -10.81 30.62
C GLN A 375 -5.46 -11.27 30.24
N LEU A 376 -5.87 -11.06 29.01
CA LEU A 376 -7.16 -11.50 28.50
C LEU A 376 -7.30 -13.02 28.54
N GLN A 377 -6.25 -13.77 28.17
CA GLN A 377 -6.26 -15.24 28.26
C GLN A 377 -6.44 -15.71 29.71
N VAL A 378 -5.74 -15.10 30.67
CA VAL A 378 -5.88 -15.43 32.09
C VAL A 378 -7.30 -15.13 32.56
N LEU A 379 -7.86 -14.00 32.18
CA LEU A 379 -9.24 -13.62 32.55
C LEU A 379 -10.26 -14.61 31.98
N LEU A 380 -10.16 -14.97 30.71
CA LEU A 380 -11.04 -15.96 30.06
C LEU A 380 -10.95 -17.34 30.71
N GLN A 381 -9.74 -17.78 31.07
CA GLN A 381 -9.54 -19.04 31.80
C GLN A 381 -10.18 -19.02 33.19
N SER A 382 -10.08 -17.92 33.92
CA SER A 382 -10.68 -17.77 35.23
C SER A 382 -12.21 -17.80 35.16
N ILE A 383 -12.81 -17.17 34.18
CA ILE A 383 -14.26 -17.21 33.91
C ILE A 383 -14.71 -18.64 33.57
N GLN A 384 -13.99 -19.34 32.69
CA GLN A 384 -14.31 -20.73 32.31
C GLN A 384 -14.20 -21.70 33.52
N GLN A 385 -13.32 -21.43 34.47
CA GLN A 385 -13.15 -22.23 35.69
C GLN A 385 -14.16 -21.89 36.78
N GLY A 386 -15.12 -21.00 36.54
CA GLY A 386 -16.16 -20.61 37.50
C GLY A 386 -15.66 -19.70 38.62
N ALA A 387 -14.49 -19.09 38.43
CA ALA A 387 -14.04 -18.03 39.29
C ALA A 387 -14.94 -16.80 39.12
N ILE A 388 -15.87 -16.59 40.02
CA ILE A 388 -16.67 -15.36 40.07
C ILE A 388 -15.71 -14.19 40.20
N LEU A 389 -15.74 -13.24 39.27
CA LEU A 389 -15.03 -11.97 39.45
C LEU A 389 -15.46 -11.35 40.77
N PRO A 390 -14.53 -10.98 41.68
CA PRO A 390 -14.92 -10.34 42.91
C PRO A 390 -15.68 -9.05 42.57
N ALA A 391 -16.89 -8.93 43.08
CA ALA A 391 -17.68 -7.72 42.91
C ALA A 391 -16.86 -6.53 43.44
N PRO A 392 -16.75 -5.41 42.71
CA PRO A 392 -16.04 -4.25 43.19
C PRO A 392 -16.76 -3.70 44.42
N GLY A 393 -16.11 -3.81 45.60
CA GLY A 393 -16.55 -3.05 46.78
C GLY A 393 -16.96 -3.79 48.03
N SER A 394 -16.68 -5.09 48.23
CA SER A 394 -16.78 -5.66 49.58
C SER A 394 -15.49 -5.39 50.38
N ARG A 395 -15.33 -4.18 50.92
CA ARG A 395 -14.46 -3.96 52.06
C ARG A 395 -15.05 -4.76 53.22
N GLU A 396 -14.36 -5.81 53.59
CA GLU A 396 -14.59 -6.46 54.88
C GLU A 396 -14.47 -5.41 55.97
N VAL A 397 -15.60 -5.04 56.53
CA VAL A 397 -15.63 -4.30 57.80
C VAL A 397 -15.21 -5.31 58.87
N GLU A 398 -13.92 -5.31 59.21
CA GLU A 398 -13.41 -5.97 60.40
C GLU A 398 -14.15 -5.40 61.60
N ARG A 399 -15.18 -6.13 62.10
CA ARG A 399 -15.75 -5.92 63.41
C ARG A 399 -14.75 -6.44 64.43
N ARG A 400 -13.96 -5.53 64.99
CA ARG A 400 -13.34 -5.77 66.29
C ARG A 400 -14.41 -5.65 67.32
N SER A 401 -14.74 -6.75 67.97
CA SER A 401 -15.36 -6.85 69.25
C SER A 401 -14.28 -7.12 70.31
#